data_56d31cdabc2af16ad1fd482249cbb440
#
_entry.id   56d31cdabc2af16ad1fd482249cbb440
#
_cell.length_a   1.000
_cell.length_b   1.000
_cell.length_c   1.000
_cell.angle_alpha   90.00
_cell.angle_beta   90.00
_cell.angle_gamma   90.00
#
_symmetry.space_group_name_H-M   'P 1'
#
loop_
_entity.id
_entity.type
_entity.pdbx_description
1 polymer ?
#
loop_
_entity_poly.entity_id
_entity_poly.type
_entity_poly.pdbx_seq_one_letter_code
_entity_poly.pdbx_strand_id
1 'polypeptide(L)'
;MSHYVDLNSDLGESFGNYTLGMDSEVLNHVTSANVACGWHAGDPLIMDATVRMCKEKGVAVGAHPGYPDLMGFGRRAMAVNPAEAKAYMIYQVGALQAFCDSYGVTLQHMKLHGAFYNTACVTPALADAVLDGLQAVNPNIAAMVLSGSYIAKEAQRRGIPVIQEVFADRGYTDEGTLVPRTEPGAFIKDPQEALERVLMMVTEGKVVTNTGNTIDIVADSVCVHGDNSEAIAFTNYIREGLTKAGVTVANFQNRK
;
A
#
# COMPACT_ATOMS: atom_id res chain seq x y z
N MET A 1 3.97 -20.19 16.76
CA MET A 1 3.26 -18.89 16.90
C MET A 1 2.34 -18.77 15.71
N SER A 2 1.13 -18.26 15.86
CA SER A 2 0.25 -17.98 14.72
C SER A 2 0.78 -16.75 13.98
N HIS A 3 1.01 -16.88 12.67
CA HIS A 3 1.41 -15.75 11.82
C HIS A 3 0.16 -15.00 11.35
N TYR A 4 0.25 -13.67 11.29
CA TYR A 4 -0.82 -12.79 10.83
C TYR A 4 -0.26 -11.89 9.74
N VAL A 5 -1.04 -11.66 8.69
CA VAL A 5 -0.69 -10.71 7.65
C VAL A 5 -1.94 -10.03 7.10
N ASP A 6 -1.83 -8.76 6.76
CA ASP A 6 -2.82 -8.02 5.99
C ASP A 6 -2.57 -8.20 4.49
N LEU A 7 -3.63 -8.22 3.68
CA LEU A 7 -3.55 -8.12 2.22
C LEU A 7 -4.13 -6.77 1.80
N ASN A 8 -3.33 -5.95 1.15
CA ASN A 8 -3.75 -4.65 0.67
C ASN A 8 -3.73 -4.55 -0.86
N SER A 9 -4.59 -3.72 -1.42
CA SER A 9 -4.59 -3.39 -2.85
C SER A 9 -4.94 -1.92 -3.08
N ASP A 10 -4.39 -1.35 -4.15
CA ASP A 10 -4.67 0.01 -4.60
C ASP A 10 -6.00 0.00 -5.35
N LEU A 11 -6.94 0.86 -4.97
CA LEU A 11 -8.33 0.90 -5.42
C LEU A 11 -8.82 2.35 -5.59
N GLY A 12 -9.99 2.50 -6.22
CA GLY A 12 -10.57 3.82 -6.46
C GLY A 12 -9.80 4.62 -7.50
N GLU A 13 -9.13 3.94 -8.43
CA GLU A 13 -8.27 4.56 -9.44
C GLU A 13 -8.97 4.90 -10.76
N SER A 14 -10.27 4.63 -10.88
CA SER A 14 -11.12 5.18 -11.95
C SER A 14 -11.16 6.72 -11.87
N PHE A 15 -11.44 7.39 -12.99
CA PHE A 15 -11.51 8.86 -13.03
C PHE A 15 -12.53 9.34 -14.07
N GLY A 16 -13.53 10.10 -13.66
CA GLY A 16 -14.59 10.59 -14.53
C GLY A 16 -15.28 9.45 -15.29
N ASN A 17 -15.17 9.47 -16.60
CA ASN A 17 -15.72 8.43 -17.47
C ASN A 17 -14.79 7.24 -17.71
N TYR A 18 -13.58 7.27 -17.16
CA TYR A 18 -12.60 6.19 -17.34
C TYR A 18 -12.68 5.21 -16.18
N THR A 19 -12.92 3.95 -16.49
CA THR A 19 -12.90 2.85 -15.52
C THR A 19 -11.54 2.18 -15.51
N LEU A 20 -10.94 2.04 -14.34
CA LEU A 20 -9.68 1.35 -14.12
C LEU A 20 -9.84 0.38 -12.95
N GLY A 21 -9.33 -0.85 -13.14
CA GLY A 21 -9.39 -1.87 -12.11
C GLY A 21 -10.76 -2.58 -12.00
N MET A 22 -10.83 -3.52 -11.09
CA MET A 22 -12.02 -4.34 -10.78
C MET A 22 -12.30 -4.28 -9.26
N ASP A 23 -12.47 -3.07 -8.74
CA ASP A 23 -12.52 -2.77 -7.30
C ASP A 23 -13.52 -3.65 -6.53
N SER A 24 -14.73 -3.83 -7.06
CA SER A 24 -15.77 -4.64 -6.41
C SER A 24 -15.37 -6.12 -6.25
N GLU A 25 -14.56 -6.64 -7.15
CA GLU A 25 -14.10 -8.03 -7.10
C GLU A 25 -12.89 -8.18 -6.19
N VAL A 26 -11.90 -7.29 -6.31
CA VAL A 26 -10.70 -7.29 -5.47
C VAL A 26 -11.03 -7.20 -3.99
N LEU A 27 -12.03 -6.38 -3.64
CA LEU A 27 -12.50 -6.23 -2.25
C LEU A 27 -13.02 -7.53 -1.61
N ASN A 28 -13.28 -8.60 -2.38
CA ASN A 28 -13.60 -9.92 -1.82
C ASN A 28 -12.37 -10.69 -1.35
N HIS A 29 -11.18 -10.26 -1.78
CA HIS A 29 -9.92 -11.01 -1.57
C HIS A 29 -8.91 -10.28 -0.70
N VAL A 30 -9.08 -8.99 -0.44
CA VAL A 30 -8.17 -8.17 0.38
C VAL A 30 -8.78 -7.84 1.74
N THR A 31 -7.94 -7.40 2.67
CA THR A 31 -8.35 -6.98 4.01
C THR A 31 -8.22 -5.48 4.22
N SER A 32 -7.45 -4.81 3.35
CA SER A 32 -7.26 -3.36 3.34
C SER A 32 -7.26 -2.81 1.91
N ALA A 33 -7.82 -1.62 1.72
CA ALA A 33 -7.89 -0.90 0.46
C ALA A 33 -7.14 0.43 0.56
N ASN A 34 -6.26 0.73 -0.39
CA ASN A 34 -5.59 2.02 -0.50
C ASN A 34 -6.37 2.85 -1.53
N VAL A 35 -7.15 3.83 -1.07
CA VAL A 35 -8.09 4.57 -1.92
C VAL A 35 -7.41 5.80 -2.52
N ALA A 36 -7.37 5.89 -3.86
CA ALA A 36 -6.81 7.03 -4.58
C ALA A 36 -7.50 8.35 -4.18
N CYS A 37 -6.71 9.42 -4.07
CA CYS A 37 -7.13 10.68 -3.48
C CYS A 37 -7.23 11.84 -4.51
N GLY A 38 -7.51 11.52 -5.78
CA GLY A 38 -7.89 12.49 -6.81
C GLY A 38 -6.74 13.12 -7.60
N TRP A 39 -5.46 12.83 -7.27
CA TRP A 39 -4.33 13.47 -7.95
C TRP A 39 -3.62 12.58 -8.97
N HIS A 40 -3.26 11.36 -8.62
CA HIS A 40 -2.73 10.41 -9.60
C HIS A 40 -3.86 9.64 -10.30
N ALA A 41 -4.98 9.47 -9.61
CA ALA A 41 -6.20 8.80 -10.04
C ALA A 41 -7.32 9.09 -9.02
N GLY A 42 -8.52 8.61 -9.30
CA GLY A 42 -9.70 8.86 -8.47
C GLY A 42 -10.29 10.25 -8.66
N ASP A 43 -11.51 10.42 -8.22
CA ASP A 43 -12.22 11.69 -8.13
C ASP A 43 -13.21 11.65 -6.95
N PRO A 44 -13.93 12.74 -6.61
CA PRO A 44 -14.82 12.76 -5.45
C PRO A 44 -15.90 11.67 -5.46
N LEU A 45 -16.47 11.33 -6.63
CA LEU A 45 -17.51 10.31 -6.73
C LEU A 45 -16.93 8.89 -6.60
N ILE A 46 -15.74 8.68 -7.15
CA ILE A 46 -15.01 7.42 -7.03
C ILE A 46 -14.60 7.20 -5.57
N MET A 47 -14.06 8.22 -4.89
CA MET A 47 -13.71 8.15 -3.47
C MET A 47 -14.93 7.78 -2.62
N ASP A 48 -16.06 8.46 -2.83
CA ASP A 48 -17.31 8.18 -2.14
C ASP A 48 -17.78 6.72 -2.34
N ALA A 49 -17.83 6.27 -3.60
CA ALA A 49 -18.25 4.92 -3.94
C ALA A 49 -17.31 3.85 -3.35
N THR A 50 -15.99 4.09 -3.40
CA THR A 50 -14.99 3.12 -2.92
C THR A 50 -15.04 2.99 -1.39
N VAL A 51 -15.14 4.10 -0.64
CA VAL A 51 -15.29 4.07 0.83
C VAL A 51 -16.56 3.32 1.23
N ARG A 52 -17.67 3.56 0.54
CA ARG A 52 -18.92 2.84 0.79
C ARG A 52 -18.79 1.35 0.54
N MET A 53 -18.20 0.93 -0.59
CA MET A 53 -17.97 -0.48 -0.90
C MET A 53 -17.06 -1.16 0.16
N CYS A 54 -16.00 -0.48 0.60
CA CYS A 54 -15.14 -0.98 1.66
C CYS A 54 -15.91 -1.22 2.96
N LYS A 55 -16.77 -0.26 3.35
CA LYS A 55 -17.65 -0.41 4.52
C LYS A 55 -18.56 -1.62 4.39
N GLU A 56 -19.26 -1.75 3.26
CA GLU A 56 -20.20 -2.87 3.00
C GLU A 56 -19.52 -4.24 3.08
N LYS A 57 -18.25 -4.32 2.64
CA LYS A 57 -17.47 -5.57 2.63
C LYS A 57 -16.60 -5.78 3.88
N GLY A 58 -16.57 -4.83 4.81
CA GLY A 58 -15.75 -4.92 6.01
C GLY A 58 -14.24 -4.84 5.74
N VAL A 59 -13.83 -4.20 4.65
CA VAL A 59 -12.43 -3.96 4.27
C VAL A 59 -11.97 -2.65 4.88
N ALA A 60 -10.79 -2.64 5.48
CA ALA A 60 -10.21 -1.44 6.08
C ALA A 60 -9.83 -0.41 5.00
N VAL A 61 -10.05 0.87 5.30
CA VAL A 61 -9.77 1.96 4.37
C VAL A 61 -8.46 2.65 4.72
N GLY A 62 -7.62 2.87 3.72
CA GLY A 62 -6.42 3.69 3.77
C GLY A 62 -6.41 4.74 2.68
N ALA A 63 -5.72 5.86 2.92
CA ALA A 63 -5.50 6.89 1.92
C ALA A 63 -4.32 6.53 1.02
N HIS A 64 -4.48 6.79 -0.29
CA HIS A 64 -3.44 6.52 -1.30
C HIS A 64 -3.00 7.80 -2.03
N PRO A 65 -2.35 8.74 -1.31
CA PRO A 65 -1.94 10.01 -1.90
C PRO A 65 -0.77 9.83 -2.86
N GLY A 66 -0.86 10.52 -4.01
CA GLY A 66 0.17 10.52 -5.04
C GLY A 66 0.66 11.92 -5.40
N TYR A 67 1.60 11.99 -6.32
CA TYR A 67 1.96 13.25 -6.98
C TYR A 67 0.79 13.77 -7.85
N PRO A 68 0.69 15.09 -8.09
CA PRO A 68 -0.32 15.69 -8.96
C PRO A 68 0.01 15.41 -10.44
N ASP A 69 -0.05 14.13 -10.81
CA ASP A 69 0.39 13.62 -12.12
C ASP A 69 -0.64 12.62 -12.69
N LEU A 70 -1.84 13.10 -12.95
CA LEU A 70 -2.91 12.28 -13.52
C LEU A 70 -2.49 11.64 -14.85
N MET A 71 -1.79 12.40 -15.72
CA MET A 71 -1.35 11.90 -17.03
C MET A 71 -0.27 10.83 -16.96
N GLY A 72 0.57 10.84 -15.92
CA GLY A 72 1.61 9.85 -15.66
C GLY A 72 1.22 8.83 -14.60
N PHE A 73 -0.04 8.88 -14.15
CA PHE A 73 -0.54 8.00 -13.10
C PHE A 73 0.34 8.04 -11.83
N GLY A 74 0.85 9.23 -11.47
CA GLY A 74 1.73 9.41 -10.31
C GLY A 74 3.06 8.64 -10.36
N ARG A 75 3.43 8.08 -11.53
CA ARG A 75 4.63 7.25 -11.67
C ARG A 75 5.84 7.99 -12.21
N ARG A 76 5.67 9.24 -12.65
CA ARG A 76 6.78 10.09 -13.07
C ARG A 76 7.41 10.77 -11.86
N ALA A 77 8.75 10.82 -11.81
CA ALA A 77 9.46 11.56 -10.78
C ALA A 77 9.14 13.05 -10.88
N MET A 78 8.85 13.67 -9.75
CA MET A 78 8.58 15.12 -9.63
C MET A 78 9.51 15.73 -8.59
N ALA A 79 10.04 16.92 -8.89
CA ALA A 79 10.78 17.71 -7.93
C ALA A 79 9.77 18.40 -6.99
N VAL A 80 9.67 17.87 -5.77
CA VAL A 80 8.74 18.36 -4.74
C VAL A 80 9.56 18.70 -3.50
N ASN A 81 9.37 19.91 -2.98
CA ASN A 81 10.02 20.32 -1.75
C ASN A 81 9.22 19.83 -0.50
N PRO A 82 9.84 19.81 0.70
CA PRO A 82 9.18 19.32 1.91
C PRO A 82 7.86 20.03 2.26
N ALA A 83 7.76 21.35 2.02
CA ALA A 83 6.53 22.10 2.33
C ALA A 83 5.38 21.69 1.39
N GLU A 84 5.68 21.48 0.11
CA GLU A 84 4.71 20.94 -0.85
C GLU A 84 4.28 19.53 -0.47
N ALA A 85 5.23 18.64 -0.14
CA ALA A 85 4.92 17.27 0.26
C ALA A 85 3.97 17.22 1.46
N LYS A 86 4.24 18.04 2.49
CA LYS A 86 3.36 18.16 3.65
C LYS A 86 1.95 18.64 3.26
N ALA A 87 1.87 19.67 2.41
CA ALA A 87 0.58 20.19 1.93
C ALA A 87 -0.18 19.16 1.09
N TYR A 88 0.52 18.38 0.25
CA TYR A 88 -0.04 17.29 -0.54
C TYR A 88 -0.68 16.21 0.33
N MET A 89 -0.01 15.88 1.43
CA MET A 89 -0.54 14.92 2.41
C MET A 89 -1.79 15.44 3.09
N ILE A 90 -1.77 16.67 3.61
CA ILE A 90 -2.92 17.27 4.30
C ILE A 90 -4.14 17.34 3.37
N TYR A 91 -3.94 17.76 2.12
CA TYR A 91 -5.02 17.88 1.14
C TYR A 91 -5.65 16.51 0.83
N GLN A 92 -4.84 15.53 0.41
CA GLN A 92 -5.32 14.24 -0.08
C GLN A 92 -5.86 13.36 1.04
N VAL A 93 -5.11 13.23 2.13
CA VAL A 93 -5.54 12.42 3.30
C VAL A 93 -6.74 13.07 3.98
N GLY A 94 -6.76 14.42 4.10
CA GLY A 94 -7.88 15.16 4.66
C GLY A 94 -9.17 15.01 3.86
N ALA A 95 -9.07 15.00 2.53
CA ALA A 95 -10.23 14.76 1.67
C ALA A 95 -10.82 13.35 1.93
N LEU A 96 -9.99 12.31 1.93
CA LEU A 96 -10.49 10.95 2.19
C LEU A 96 -11.00 10.77 3.63
N GLN A 97 -10.36 11.42 4.62
CA GLN A 97 -10.84 11.41 6.01
C GLN A 97 -12.28 11.91 6.09
N ALA A 98 -12.64 12.99 5.37
CA ALA A 98 -14.01 13.51 5.35
C ALA A 98 -15.02 12.51 4.77
N PHE A 99 -14.66 11.76 3.72
CA PHE A 99 -15.50 10.68 3.20
C PHE A 99 -15.64 9.53 4.22
N CYS A 100 -14.55 9.12 4.86
CA CYS A 100 -14.60 8.11 5.91
C CYS A 100 -15.52 8.53 7.05
N ASP A 101 -15.40 9.77 7.53
CA ASP A 101 -16.23 10.32 8.61
C ASP A 101 -17.71 10.34 8.24
N SER A 102 -18.05 10.69 6.98
CA SER A 102 -19.44 10.71 6.50
C SER A 102 -20.11 9.34 6.54
N TYR A 103 -19.35 8.27 6.43
CA TYR A 103 -19.83 6.89 6.51
C TYR A 103 -19.61 6.24 7.88
N GLY A 104 -18.96 6.90 8.84
CA GLY A 104 -18.57 6.33 10.13
C GLY A 104 -17.53 5.20 9.97
N VAL A 105 -16.65 5.34 8.98
CA VAL A 105 -15.52 4.43 8.72
C VAL A 105 -14.26 5.02 9.31
N THR A 106 -13.44 4.20 9.96
CA THR A 106 -12.12 4.64 10.43
C THR A 106 -11.13 4.64 9.28
N LEU A 107 -10.48 5.77 9.01
CA LEU A 107 -9.32 5.83 8.13
C LEU A 107 -8.13 5.17 8.86
N GLN A 108 -7.79 3.94 8.47
CA GLN A 108 -6.82 3.10 9.20
C GLN A 108 -5.38 3.49 8.93
N HIS A 109 -5.04 3.72 7.66
CA HIS A 109 -3.65 3.91 7.24
C HIS A 109 -3.53 4.90 6.08
N MET A 110 -2.29 5.28 5.81
CA MET A 110 -1.87 5.99 4.60
C MET A 110 -0.75 5.20 3.93
N LYS A 111 -0.88 4.99 2.63
CA LYS A 111 0.13 4.42 1.74
C LYS A 111 0.34 5.35 0.56
N LEU A 112 1.54 5.87 0.39
CA LEU A 112 1.87 6.72 -0.77
C LEU A 112 1.75 5.93 -2.09
N HIS A 113 1.37 6.61 -3.17
CA HIS A 113 1.33 6.03 -4.50
C HIS A 113 2.62 6.24 -5.29
N GLY A 114 3.01 5.23 -6.07
CA GLY A 114 3.92 5.30 -7.21
C GLY A 114 5.28 5.95 -6.92
N ALA A 115 5.64 7.01 -7.69
CA ALA A 115 6.93 7.66 -7.55
C ALA A 115 7.08 8.36 -6.20
N PHE A 116 6.00 8.87 -5.61
CA PHE A 116 6.04 9.49 -4.29
C PHE A 116 6.42 8.48 -3.21
N TYR A 117 5.86 7.27 -3.27
CA TYR A 117 6.23 6.15 -2.38
C TYR A 117 7.72 5.84 -2.43
N ASN A 118 8.24 5.57 -3.64
CA ASN A 118 9.64 5.20 -3.81
C ASN A 118 10.60 6.31 -3.36
N THR A 119 10.28 7.57 -3.67
CA THR A 119 11.12 8.71 -3.30
C THR A 119 11.11 8.94 -1.79
N ALA A 120 9.96 8.85 -1.12
CA ALA A 120 9.87 9.01 0.32
C ALA A 120 10.58 7.88 1.09
N CYS A 121 10.69 6.68 0.53
CA CYS A 121 11.43 5.57 1.15
C CYS A 121 12.92 5.87 1.37
N VAL A 122 13.51 6.70 0.51
CA VAL A 122 14.98 6.94 0.46
C VAL A 122 15.39 8.41 0.67
N THR A 123 14.43 9.33 0.75
CA THR A 123 14.71 10.78 0.90
C THR A 123 14.24 11.28 2.26
N PRO A 124 15.16 11.47 3.24
CA PRO A 124 14.80 11.83 4.61
C PRO A 124 13.89 13.05 4.72
N ALA A 125 14.25 14.17 4.08
CA ALA A 125 13.47 15.40 4.16
C ALA A 125 12.04 15.26 3.62
N LEU A 126 11.85 14.42 2.61
CA LEU A 126 10.53 14.14 2.04
C LEU A 126 9.72 13.21 2.96
N ALA A 127 10.35 12.17 3.51
CA ALA A 127 9.75 11.27 4.49
C ALA A 127 9.25 12.05 5.72
N ASP A 128 10.09 12.94 6.25
CA ASP A 128 9.74 13.79 7.39
C ASP A 128 8.51 14.65 7.12
N ALA A 129 8.47 15.30 5.96
CA ALA A 129 7.35 16.14 5.55
C ALA A 129 6.05 15.35 5.34
N VAL A 130 6.14 14.14 4.78
CA VAL A 130 5.02 13.21 4.63
C VAL A 130 4.45 12.85 6.00
N LEU A 131 5.29 12.44 6.94
CA LEU A 131 4.87 12.10 8.30
C LEU A 131 4.30 13.30 9.06
N ASP A 132 4.86 14.50 8.91
CA ASP A 132 4.31 15.74 9.46
C ASP A 132 2.92 16.03 8.91
N GLY A 133 2.70 15.83 7.61
CA GLY A 133 1.41 16.00 6.97
C GLY A 133 0.37 14.99 7.45
N LEU A 134 0.77 13.74 7.60
CA LEU A 134 -0.07 12.66 8.13
C LEU A 134 -0.53 12.97 9.57
N GLN A 135 0.41 13.31 10.45
CA GLN A 135 0.10 13.66 11.85
C GLN A 135 -0.78 14.91 11.99
N ALA A 136 -0.63 15.87 11.06
CA ALA A 136 -1.47 17.08 11.04
C ALA A 136 -2.94 16.78 10.72
N VAL A 137 -3.22 15.73 9.94
CA VAL A 137 -4.59 15.29 9.65
C VAL A 137 -5.15 14.48 10.81
N ASN A 138 -4.47 13.40 11.18
CA ASN A 138 -4.91 12.53 12.27
C ASN A 138 -3.72 11.67 12.77
N PRO A 139 -3.26 11.85 14.01
CA PRO A 139 -2.11 11.14 14.55
C PRO A 139 -2.33 9.63 14.75
N ASN A 140 -3.56 9.16 14.66
CA ASN A 140 -3.89 7.74 14.83
C ASN A 140 -3.83 6.94 13.51
N ILE A 141 -3.66 7.61 12.36
CA ILE A 141 -3.52 6.93 11.06
C ILE A 141 -2.15 6.28 10.99
N ALA A 142 -2.11 4.98 10.68
CA ALA A 142 -0.86 4.26 10.50
C ALA A 142 -0.17 4.64 9.18
N ALA A 143 1.15 4.72 9.18
CA ALA A 143 1.94 4.81 7.95
C ALA A 143 2.19 3.39 7.40
N MET A 144 1.56 3.04 6.29
CA MET A 144 1.85 1.82 5.53
C MET A 144 2.97 2.13 4.53
N VAL A 145 4.14 1.57 4.78
CA VAL A 145 5.38 1.95 4.10
C VAL A 145 6.28 0.73 3.86
N LEU A 146 7.16 0.82 2.87
CA LEU A 146 8.08 -0.25 2.52
C LEU A 146 8.89 -0.72 3.74
N SER A 147 8.90 -2.01 3.96
CA SER A 147 9.60 -2.63 5.09
C SER A 147 11.07 -2.22 5.13
N GLY A 148 11.54 -1.85 6.31
CA GLY A 148 12.93 -1.47 6.55
C GLY A 148 13.38 -0.12 5.96
N SER A 149 12.50 0.61 5.26
CA SER A 149 12.79 1.91 4.66
C SER A 149 13.09 2.99 5.69
N TYR A 150 13.66 4.12 5.24
CA TYR A 150 13.88 5.28 6.11
C TYR A 150 12.58 5.78 6.75
N ILE A 151 11.52 5.94 5.96
CA ILE A 151 10.24 6.43 6.47
C ILE A 151 9.62 5.46 7.51
N ALA A 152 9.83 4.15 7.38
CA ALA A 152 9.37 3.17 8.38
C ALA A 152 10.08 3.38 9.73
N LYS A 153 11.41 3.50 9.70
CA LYS A 153 12.23 3.75 10.90
C LYS A 153 11.91 5.08 11.56
N GLU A 154 11.73 6.13 10.76
CA GLU A 154 11.41 7.46 11.25
C GLU A 154 10.01 7.54 11.84
N ALA A 155 9.01 6.91 11.23
CA ALA A 155 7.67 6.81 11.78
C ALA A 155 7.67 6.09 13.15
N GLN A 156 8.39 4.95 13.25
CA GLN A 156 8.56 4.25 14.53
C GLN A 156 9.22 5.13 15.59
N ARG A 157 10.30 5.87 15.22
CA ARG A 157 11.00 6.79 16.13
C ARG A 157 10.10 7.90 16.66
N ARG A 158 9.12 8.36 15.84
CA ARG A 158 8.14 9.39 16.20
C ARG A 158 6.92 8.83 16.96
N GLY A 159 6.82 7.51 17.13
CA GLY A 159 5.67 6.87 17.75
C GLY A 159 4.41 6.86 16.86
N ILE A 160 4.55 7.06 15.56
CA ILE A 160 3.48 6.91 14.58
C ILE A 160 3.24 5.41 14.37
N PRO A 161 1.99 4.92 14.38
CA PRO A 161 1.70 3.54 14.03
C PRO A 161 2.26 3.18 12.65
N VAL A 162 2.95 2.06 12.52
CA VAL A 162 3.59 1.62 11.26
C VAL A 162 3.03 0.28 10.84
N ILE A 163 2.73 0.14 9.56
CA ILE A 163 2.45 -1.11 8.87
C ILE A 163 3.59 -1.31 7.86
N GLN A 164 4.44 -2.27 8.09
CA GLN A 164 5.54 -2.58 7.18
C GLN A 164 5.03 -3.41 6.02
N GLU A 165 5.06 -2.80 4.83
CA GLU A 165 4.55 -3.39 3.60
C GLU A 165 5.62 -4.17 2.85
N VAL A 166 5.19 -5.30 2.29
CA VAL A 166 5.94 -6.08 1.30
C VAL A 166 5.08 -6.30 0.05
N PHE A 167 5.69 -6.72 -1.04
CA PHE A 167 5.03 -6.88 -2.34
C PHE A 167 5.14 -8.33 -2.81
N ALA A 168 4.01 -8.92 -3.18
CA ALA A 168 3.95 -10.29 -3.67
C ALA A 168 4.61 -10.45 -5.05
N ASP A 169 4.45 -9.45 -5.92
CA ASP A 169 4.81 -9.48 -7.34
C ASP A 169 6.07 -8.67 -7.70
N ARG A 170 6.83 -8.17 -6.69
CA ARG A 170 7.99 -7.30 -6.92
C ARG A 170 9.30 -7.93 -6.44
N GLY A 171 10.36 -7.68 -7.24
CA GLY A 171 11.74 -7.98 -6.82
C GLY A 171 12.30 -6.95 -5.85
N TYR A 172 13.26 -7.37 -5.04
CA TYR A 172 13.96 -6.54 -4.05
C TYR A 172 15.44 -6.45 -4.39
N THR A 173 16.06 -5.31 -4.11
CA THR A 173 17.52 -5.13 -4.13
C THR A 173 18.14 -5.56 -2.81
N ASP A 174 19.46 -5.65 -2.76
CA ASP A 174 20.19 -5.99 -1.52
C ASP A 174 20.04 -4.94 -0.40
N GLU A 175 19.66 -3.70 -0.78
CA GLU A 175 19.35 -2.62 0.15
C GLU A 175 17.91 -2.67 0.68
N GLY A 176 17.11 -3.64 0.23
CA GLY A 176 15.70 -3.78 0.61
C GLY A 176 14.75 -2.82 -0.11
N THR A 177 15.19 -2.15 -1.16
CA THR A 177 14.31 -1.35 -2.04
C THR A 177 13.72 -2.21 -3.14
N LEU A 178 12.65 -1.73 -3.80
CA LEU A 178 12.09 -2.42 -4.95
C LEU A 178 12.99 -2.23 -6.17
N VAL A 179 13.20 -3.32 -6.93
CA VAL A 179 13.90 -3.26 -8.23
C VAL A 179 13.13 -2.30 -9.15
N PRO A 180 13.80 -1.34 -9.83
CA PRO A 180 13.16 -0.44 -10.78
C PRO A 180 12.35 -1.19 -11.84
N ARG A 181 11.15 -0.69 -12.17
CA ARG A 181 10.21 -1.38 -13.07
C ARG A 181 10.76 -1.67 -14.46
N THR A 182 11.79 -0.94 -14.88
CA THR A 182 12.46 -1.08 -16.17
C THR A 182 13.59 -2.12 -16.16
N GLU A 183 13.95 -2.65 -15.02
CA GLU A 183 15.06 -3.58 -14.87
C GLU A 183 14.61 -5.05 -14.83
N PRO A 184 15.46 -5.98 -15.27
CA PRO A 184 15.21 -7.41 -15.10
C PRO A 184 15.01 -7.78 -13.64
N GLY A 185 14.08 -8.69 -13.35
CA GLY A 185 13.76 -9.11 -12.00
C GLY A 185 12.84 -8.16 -11.22
N ALA A 186 12.35 -7.08 -11.85
CA ALA A 186 11.41 -6.15 -11.21
C ALA A 186 10.07 -6.78 -10.84
N PHE A 187 9.63 -7.80 -11.58
CA PHE A 187 8.33 -8.43 -11.40
C PHE A 187 8.43 -9.95 -11.27
N ILE A 188 7.71 -10.49 -10.31
CA ILE A 188 7.47 -11.93 -10.12
C ILE A 188 6.11 -12.24 -10.74
N LYS A 189 6.11 -13.02 -11.82
CA LYS A 189 4.89 -13.30 -12.60
C LYS A 189 4.28 -14.67 -12.32
N ASP A 190 5.09 -15.61 -11.87
CA ASP A 190 4.63 -16.94 -11.52
C ASP A 190 3.93 -16.93 -10.16
N PRO A 191 2.65 -17.34 -10.07
CA PRO A 191 1.90 -17.29 -8.81
C PRO A 191 2.48 -18.22 -7.74
N GLN A 192 3.08 -19.34 -8.10
CA GLN A 192 3.68 -20.26 -7.15
C GLN A 192 4.95 -19.68 -6.55
N GLU A 193 5.83 -19.11 -7.39
CA GLU A 193 7.04 -18.41 -6.92
C GLU A 193 6.66 -17.25 -6.01
N ALA A 194 5.66 -16.46 -6.38
CA ALA A 194 5.18 -15.35 -5.55
C ALA A 194 4.66 -15.83 -4.19
N LEU A 195 3.88 -16.92 -4.15
CA LEU A 195 3.38 -17.48 -2.90
C LEU A 195 4.52 -17.99 -2.00
N GLU A 196 5.50 -18.70 -2.56
CA GLU A 196 6.66 -19.19 -1.81
C GLU A 196 7.45 -18.02 -1.21
N ARG A 197 7.65 -16.94 -1.98
CA ARG A 197 8.31 -15.72 -1.49
C ARG A 197 7.50 -15.03 -0.40
N VAL A 198 6.19 -14.89 -0.56
CA VAL A 198 5.31 -14.29 0.45
C VAL A 198 5.32 -15.12 1.74
N LEU A 199 5.26 -16.43 1.64
CA LEU A 199 5.36 -17.32 2.80
C LEU A 199 6.70 -17.12 3.53
N MET A 200 7.82 -17.08 2.81
CA MET A 200 9.14 -16.80 3.39
C MET A 200 9.18 -15.44 4.10
N MET A 201 8.62 -14.38 3.48
CA MET A 201 8.55 -13.06 4.10
C MET A 201 7.73 -13.07 5.39
N VAL A 202 6.57 -13.74 5.39
CA VAL A 202 5.63 -13.75 6.52
C VAL A 202 6.07 -14.68 7.66
N THR A 203 6.64 -15.85 7.34
CA THR A 203 6.92 -16.88 8.35
C THR A 203 8.37 -16.87 8.83
N GLU A 204 9.31 -16.43 7.98
CA GLU A 204 10.74 -16.43 8.29
C GLU A 204 11.32 -15.02 8.44
N GLY A 205 10.56 -13.98 8.02
CA GLY A 205 11.05 -12.60 8.03
C GLY A 205 12.19 -12.35 7.04
N LYS A 206 12.18 -13.04 5.90
CA LYS A 206 13.26 -12.99 4.90
C LYS A 206 12.74 -12.87 3.48
N VAL A 207 13.55 -12.30 2.60
CA VAL A 207 13.28 -12.27 1.15
C VAL A 207 14.57 -12.47 0.35
N VAL A 208 14.47 -13.18 -0.78
CA VAL A 208 15.57 -13.33 -1.74
C VAL A 208 15.58 -12.12 -2.68
N THR A 209 16.74 -11.48 -2.83
CA THR A 209 16.94 -10.29 -3.68
C THR A 209 17.18 -10.69 -5.14
N ASN A 210 17.22 -9.70 -6.04
CA ASN A 210 17.51 -9.91 -7.46
C ASN A 210 18.95 -10.40 -7.74
N THR A 211 19.85 -10.30 -6.77
CA THR A 211 21.22 -10.85 -6.85
C THR A 211 21.33 -12.27 -6.30
N GLY A 212 20.25 -12.81 -5.69
CA GLY A 212 20.23 -14.11 -5.04
C GLY A 212 20.63 -14.09 -3.56
N ASN A 213 20.95 -12.93 -3.01
CA ASN A 213 21.19 -12.77 -1.58
C ASN A 213 19.87 -12.86 -0.80
N THR A 214 19.96 -13.08 0.51
CA THR A 214 18.81 -13.07 1.41
C THR A 214 18.95 -11.92 2.39
N ILE A 215 17.91 -11.11 2.54
CA ILE A 215 17.84 -10.01 3.50
C ILE A 215 16.70 -10.20 4.48
N ASP A 216 16.80 -9.60 5.67
CA ASP A 216 15.72 -9.58 6.66
C ASP A 216 14.64 -8.58 6.25
N ILE A 217 13.36 -8.94 6.47
CA ILE A 217 12.20 -8.13 6.13
C ILE A 217 11.08 -8.33 7.16
N VAL A 218 10.24 -7.33 7.38
CA VAL A 218 9.03 -7.45 8.21
C VAL A 218 7.82 -7.33 7.32
N ALA A 219 6.95 -8.34 7.34
CA ALA A 219 5.76 -8.40 6.51
C ALA A 219 4.50 -8.22 7.37
N ASP A 220 4.10 -6.98 7.61
CA ASP A 220 2.82 -6.67 8.27
C ASP A 220 1.66 -6.70 7.29
N SER A 221 1.88 -6.24 6.06
CA SER A 221 0.91 -6.23 4.98
C SER A 221 1.58 -6.63 3.67
N VAL A 222 0.88 -7.40 2.85
CA VAL A 222 1.32 -7.81 1.51
C VAL A 222 0.48 -7.06 0.48
N CYS A 223 1.15 -6.29 -0.38
CA CYS A 223 0.52 -5.63 -1.52
C CYS A 223 0.26 -6.66 -2.63
N VAL A 224 -0.98 -6.65 -3.11
CA VAL A 224 -1.43 -7.40 -4.28
C VAL A 224 -2.17 -6.46 -5.23
N HIS A 225 -2.25 -6.82 -6.50
CA HIS A 225 -2.89 -6.01 -7.53
C HIS A 225 -4.23 -6.62 -7.98
N GLY A 226 -5.12 -5.78 -8.49
CA GLY A 226 -6.46 -6.17 -8.94
C GLY A 226 -6.88 -5.52 -10.26
N ASP A 227 -5.91 -5.16 -11.11
CA ASP A 227 -6.14 -4.35 -12.30
C ASP A 227 -6.92 -5.09 -13.40
N ASN A 228 -6.93 -6.42 -13.36
CA ASN A 228 -7.58 -7.29 -14.32
C ASN A 228 -7.91 -8.67 -13.71
N SER A 229 -8.58 -9.54 -14.47
CA SER A 229 -8.98 -10.88 -14.01
C SER A 229 -7.80 -11.78 -13.62
N GLU A 230 -6.65 -11.64 -14.25
CA GLU A 230 -5.45 -12.42 -13.92
C GLU A 230 -4.88 -11.98 -12.57
N ALA A 231 -4.85 -10.67 -12.32
CA ALA A 231 -4.43 -10.10 -11.04
C ALA A 231 -5.36 -10.51 -9.89
N ILE A 232 -6.67 -10.59 -10.13
CA ILE A 232 -7.64 -11.10 -9.14
C ILE A 232 -7.38 -12.57 -8.85
N ALA A 233 -7.20 -13.40 -9.88
CA ALA A 233 -6.88 -14.82 -9.70
C ALA A 233 -5.57 -15.01 -8.91
N PHE A 234 -4.55 -14.19 -9.20
CA PHE A 234 -3.30 -14.15 -8.46
C PHE A 234 -3.52 -13.78 -6.98
N THR A 235 -4.29 -12.73 -6.71
CA THR A 235 -4.62 -12.28 -5.35
C THR A 235 -5.34 -13.38 -4.56
N ASN A 236 -6.32 -14.03 -5.17
CA ASN A 236 -7.02 -15.16 -4.55
C ASN A 236 -6.06 -16.33 -4.26
N TYR A 237 -5.17 -16.65 -5.19
CA TYR A 237 -4.16 -17.71 -5.03
C TYR A 237 -3.23 -17.45 -3.84
N ILE A 238 -2.74 -16.21 -3.71
CA ILE A 238 -1.90 -15.79 -2.55
C ILE A 238 -2.70 -15.93 -1.24
N ARG A 239 -3.95 -15.41 -1.19
CA ARG A 239 -4.80 -15.50 0.00
C ARG A 239 -5.06 -16.94 0.43
N GLU A 240 -5.45 -17.81 -0.50
CA GLU A 240 -5.69 -19.22 -0.22
C GLU A 240 -4.42 -19.94 0.23
N GLY A 241 -3.29 -19.68 -0.43
CA GLY A 241 -2.01 -20.26 -0.08
C GLY A 241 -1.56 -19.90 1.34
N LEU A 242 -1.67 -18.63 1.72
CA LEU A 242 -1.41 -18.17 3.08
C LEU A 242 -2.31 -18.88 4.10
N THR A 243 -3.60 -18.95 3.83
CA THR A 243 -4.58 -19.60 4.72
C THR A 243 -4.29 -21.10 4.88
N LYS A 244 -3.97 -21.81 3.78
CA LYS A 244 -3.58 -23.23 3.78
C LYS A 244 -2.30 -23.48 4.56
N ALA A 245 -1.38 -22.51 4.57
CA ALA A 245 -0.14 -22.56 5.35
C ALA A 245 -0.34 -22.19 6.85
N GLY A 246 -1.57 -21.92 7.29
CA GLY A 246 -1.89 -21.58 8.68
C GLY A 246 -1.62 -20.11 9.03
N VAL A 247 -1.44 -19.24 8.06
CA VAL A 247 -1.32 -17.78 8.25
C VAL A 247 -2.73 -17.18 8.33
N THR A 248 -2.99 -16.40 9.38
CA THR A 248 -4.25 -15.65 9.50
C THR A 248 -4.19 -14.38 8.67
N VAL A 249 -5.08 -14.26 7.69
CA VAL A 249 -5.21 -13.07 6.85
C VAL A 249 -6.24 -12.12 7.47
N ALA A 250 -5.78 -11.01 8.03
CA ALA A 250 -6.64 -10.03 8.70
C ALA A 250 -6.02 -8.63 8.62
N ASN A 251 -6.84 -7.58 8.61
CA ASN A 251 -6.35 -6.20 8.63
C ASN A 251 -5.62 -5.88 9.94
N PHE A 252 -4.84 -4.80 9.92
CA PHE A 252 -3.96 -4.41 11.01
C PHE A 252 -4.67 -4.20 12.37
N GLN A 253 -5.90 -3.66 12.38
CA GLN A 253 -6.66 -3.42 13.61
C GLN A 253 -7.20 -4.71 14.23
N ASN A 254 -7.37 -5.76 13.45
CA ASN A 254 -7.91 -7.05 13.89
C ASN A 254 -6.83 -8.07 14.29
N ARG A 255 -5.58 -7.65 14.38
CA ARG A 255 -4.49 -8.48 14.93
C ARG A 255 -4.64 -8.57 16.45
N LYS A 256 -5.15 -9.68 16.94
CA LYS A 256 -5.25 -10.00 18.37
C LYS A 256 -4.36 -11.18 18.72
#